data_fbe4156570f4f0620aec75b324941396
#
_entry.id   fbe4156570f4f0620aec75b324941396
#
_cell.length_a   1.000
_cell.length_b   1.000
_cell.length_c   1.000
_cell.angle_alpha   90.00
_cell.angle_beta   90.00
_cell.angle_gamma   90.00
#
_symmetry.space_group_name_H-M   'P 1'
#
loop_
_entity.id
_entity.type
_entity.pdbx_description
1 polymer ?
#
loop_
_entity_poly.entity_id
_entity_poly.type
_entity_poly.pdbx_seq_one_letter_code
_entity_poly.pdbx_strand_id
1 'polypeptide(L)'
;VVLVKQYRYPLGDYVYEFPAGLVETGEAMTDAAVREFHEETGLHLKVVLADDMYTKPRFTTVGMTDEACGMVYGYASGVPDNRFEESSEDIQVVLADKKEVRRILKEENVAMMCAYMLLHFLKSEGDPLGFVEMQEKR
;
A
#
# COMPACT_ATOMS: atom_id res chain seq x y z
N VAL A 1 3.14 5.69 -7.90
CA VAL A 1 2.77 4.89 -6.73
C VAL A 1 2.87 3.40 -7.05
N VAL A 2 3.23 2.60 -6.05
CA VAL A 2 3.32 1.14 -6.17
C VAL A 2 2.03 0.52 -5.66
N LEU A 3 1.38 -0.28 -6.51
CA LEU A 3 0.15 -1.01 -6.21
C LEU A 3 0.36 -2.50 -6.50
N VAL A 4 -0.49 -3.32 -5.93
CA VAL A 4 -0.67 -4.71 -6.33
C VAL A 4 -2.09 -4.91 -6.86
N LYS A 5 -2.21 -5.66 -7.94
CA LYS A 5 -3.47 -6.14 -8.48
C LYS A 5 -3.59 -7.62 -8.12
N GLN A 6 -4.59 -7.96 -7.33
CA GLN A 6 -4.73 -9.27 -6.72
C GLN A 6 -6.13 -9.83 -6.92
N TYR A 7 -6.23 -11.13 -7.25
CA TYR A 7 -7.52 -11.82 -7.26
C TYR A 7 -8.02 -12.05 -5.83
N ARG A 8 -9.26 -11.70 -5.57
CA ARG A 8 -9.92 -11.90 -4.27
C ARG A 8 -11.15 -12.79 -4.41
N TYR A 9 -11.11 -13.97 -3.81
CA TYR A 9 -12.19 -14.97 -3.89
C TYR A 9 -13.57 -14.44 -3.48
N PRO A 10 -13.73 -13.67 -2.39
CA PRO A 10 -15.04 -13.12 -2.02
C PRO A 10 -15.69 -12.24 -3.09
N LEU A 11 -14.87 -11.58 -3.91
CA LEU A 11 -15.34 -10.73 -5.01
C LEU A 11 -15.47 -11.50 -6.33
N GLY A 12 -14.75 -12.62 -6.46
CA GLY A 12 -14.64 -13.35 -7.71
C GLY A 12 -13.96 -12.53 -8.82
N ASP A 13 -13.12 -11.57 -8.45
CA ASP A 13 -12.50 -10.64 -9.37
C ASP A 13 -11.21 -10.06 -8.79
N TYR A 14 -10.50 -9.30 -9.62
CA TYR A 14 -9.29 -8.60 -9.25
C TYR A 14 -9.60 -7.29 -8.52
N VAL A 15 -8.72 -6.93 -7.60
CA VAL A 15 -8.76 -5.70 -6.82
C VAL A 15 -7.38 -5.05 -6.80
N TYR A 16 -7.33 -3.73 -6.92
CA TYR A 16 -6.13 -2.94 -6.70
C TYR A 16 -6.01 -2.57 -5.22
N GLU A 17 -4.85 -2.85 -4.66
CA GLU A 17 -4.54 -2.63 -3.25
C GLU A 17 -3.11 -2.10 -3.10
N PHE A 18 -2.79 -1.55 -1.93
CA PHE A 18 -1.39 -1.41 -1.54
C PHE A 18 -0.80 -2.77 -1.14
N PRO A 19 0.50 -2.99 -1.36
CA PRO A 19 1.20 -4.11 -0.75
C PRO A 19 0.94 -4.16 0.75
N ALA A 20 0.62 -5.31 1.28
CA ALA A 20 0.29 -5.50 2.69
C ALA A 20 0.60 -6.92 3.15
N GLY A 21 0.85 -7.10 4.42
CA GLY A 21 1.05 -8.40 5.01
C GLY A 21 0.90 -8.37 6.52
N LEU A 22 1.08 -9.52 7.15
CA LEU A 22 0.92 -9.69 8.58
C LEU A 22 2.20 -9.28 9.32
N VAL A 23 2.00 -8.59 10.44
CA VAL A 23 3.07 -8.33 11.40
C VAL A 23 3.26 -9.59 12.25
N GLU A 24 4.46 -10.14 12.26
CA GLU A 24 4.79 -11.31 13.06
C GLU A 24 4.99 -10.95 14.54
N THR A 25 4.83 -11.94 15.42
CA THR A 25 5.04 -11.74 16.86
C THR A 25 6.45 -11.22 17.14
N GLY A 26 6.56 -10.10 17.83
CA GLY A 26 7.84 -9.45 18.15
C GLY A 26 8.46 -8.63 17.03
N GLU A 27 7.81 -8.56 15.86
CA GLU A 27 8.26 -7.74 14.74
C GLU A 27 7.69 -6.32 14.85
N ALA A 28 8.51 -5.30 14.56
CA ALA A 28 8.02 -3.94 14.44
C ALA A 28 7.21 -3.77 13.15
N MET A 29 6.17 -2.95 13.17
CA MET A 29 5.31 -2.70 12.01
C MET A 29 6.09 -2.20 10.79
N THR A 30 7.08 -1.34 10.98
CA THR A 30 7.95 -0.84 9.91
C THR A 30 8.80 -1.94 9.29
N ASP A 31 9.34 -2.85 10.10
CA ASP A 31 10.13 -3.99 9.63
C ASP A 31 9.26 -4.98 8.84
N ALA A 32 8.05 -5.24 9.32
CA ALA A 32 7.06 -6.04 8.61
C ALA A 32 6.72 -5.43 7.24
N ALA A 33 6.51 -4.13 7.19
CA ALA A 33 6.19 -3.43 5.95
C ALA A 33 7.34 -3.53 4.93
N VAL A 34 8.58 -3.36 5.36
CA VAL A 34 9.77 -3.50 4.48
C VAL A 34 9.88 -4.92 3.95
N ARG A 35 9.72 -5.91 4.82
CA ARG A 35 9.77 -7.34 4.46
C ARG A 35 8.67 -7.72 3.47
N GLU A 36 7.41 -7.45 3.81
CA GLU A 36 6.25 -7.80 2.97
C GLU A 36 6.27 -7.07 1.63
N PHE A 37 6.66 -5.80 1.63
CA PHE A 37 6.80 -5.02 0.41
C PHE A 37 7.82 -5.65 -0.54
N HIS A 38 8.97 -6.09 -0.02
CA HIS A 38 9.97 -6.77 -0.83
C HIS A 38 9.48 -8.13 -1.32
N GLU A 39 8.84 -8.92 -0.46
CA GLU A 39 8.31 -10.24 -0.82
C GLU A 39 7.24 -10.12 -1.93
N GLU A 40 6.34 -9.15 -1.83
CA GLU A 40 5.24 -8.99 -2.80
C GLU A 40 5.65 -8.28 -4.09
N THR A 41 6.64 -7.41 -4.07
CA THR A 41 6.96 -6.55 -5.22
C THR A 41 8.36 -6.73 -5.78
N GLY A 42 9.28 -7.30 -5.02
CA GLY A 42 10.72 -7.32 -5.34
C GLY A 42 11.42 -5.98 -5.14
N LEU A 43 10.68 -4.95 -4.79
CA LEU A 43 11.23 -3.61 -4.57
C LEU A 43 11.74 -3.43 -3.13
N HIS A 44 12.60 -2.44 -2.95
CA HIS A 44 13.10 -2.02 -1.64
C HIS A 44 12.37 -0.76 -1.17
N LEU A 45 11.90 -0.78 0.06
CA LEU A 45 11.19 0.34 0.69
C LEU A 45 12.13 1.08 1.63
N LYS A 46 12.33 2.38 1.36
CA LYS A 46 12.95 3.32 2.30
C LYS A 46 11.85 4.03 3.07
N VAL A 47 11.69 3.69 4.35
CA VAL A 47 10.63 4.20 5.21
C VAL A 47 10.83 5.70 5.50
N VAL A 48 9.74 6.44 5.40
CA VAL A 48 9.66 7.85 5.81
C VAL A 48 9.07 7.92 7.22
N LEU A 49 9.71 8.70 8.09
CA LEU A 49 9.20 8.93 9.44
C LEU A 49 7.92 9.79 9.35
N ALA A 50 6.82 9.28 9.89
CA ALA A 50 5.52 9.90 9.86
C ALA A 50 4.93 10.04 11.27
N ASP A 51 4.09 11.05 11.47
CA ASP A 51 3.35 11.21 12.71
C ASP A 51 2.39 10.05 12.94
N ASP A 52 2.18 9.69 14.22
CA ASP A 52 1.32 8.55 14.61
C ASP A 52 -0.10 8.63 14.06
N MET A 53 -0.62 9.82 13.83
CA MET A 53 -1.96 9.99 13.28
C MET A 53 -2.08 9.40 11.85
N TYR A 54 -0.99 9.27 11.11
CA TYR A 54 -0.95 8.67 9.77
C TYR A 54 -0.64 7.17 9.80
N THR A 55 0.02 6.69 10.85
CA THR A 55 0.56 5.31 10.90
C THR A 55 -0.22 4.39 11.83
N LYS A 56 -0.88 4.93 12.84
CA LYS A 56 -1.59 4.17 13.87
C LYS A 56 -2.55 3.16 13.25
N PRO A 57 -2.54 1.89 13.71
CA PRO A 57 -3.50 0.88 13.28
C PRO A 57 -4.94 1.33 13.51
N ARG A 58 -5.77 1.12 12.49
CA ARG A 58 -7.21 1.42 12.52
C ARG A 58 -7.98 0.21 12.00
N PHE A 59 -9.19 0.04 12.46
CA PHE A 59 -10.04 -1.06 12.04
C PHE A 59 -10.46 -0.93 10.57
N THR A 60 -10.43 -2.04 9.86
CA THR A 60 -10.74 -2.08 8.43
C THR A 60 -12.22 -2.24 8.17
N THR A 61 -12.92 -3.09 8.94
CA THR A 61 -14.34 -3.40 8.72
C THR A 61 -15.00 -3.68 10.07
N VAL A 62 -15.28 -2.63 10.82
CA VAL A 62 -15.72 -2.72 12.22
C VAL A 62 -17.02 -3.50 12.46
N GLY A 63 -17.87 -3.63 11.45
CA GLY A 63 -19.12 -4.39 11.55
C GLY A 63 -18.94 -5.90 11.35
N MET A 64 -17.77 -6.38 10.96
CA MET A 64 -17.54 -7.77 10.58
C MET A 64 -16.34 -8.43 11.25
N THR A 65 -15.31 -7.65 11.59
CA THR A 65 -14.03 -8.17 12.09
C THR A 65 -13.34 -7.13 12.98
N ASP A 66 -12.44 -7.60 13.82
CA ASP A 66 -11.54 -6.78 14.62
C ASP A 66 -10.17 -6.54 13.93
N GLU A 67 -10.06 -6.89 12.66
CA GLU A 67 -8.85 -6.65 11.89
C GLU A 67 -8.48 -5.17 11.92
N ALA A 68 -7.21 -4.89 12.20
CA ALA A 68 -6.65 -3.55 12.18
C ALA A 68 -5.42 -3.49 11.28
N CYS A 69 -5.31 -2.41 10.50
CA CYS A 69 -4.17 -2.15 9.63
C CYS A 69 -3.51 -0.82 10.00
N GLY A 70 -2.20 -0.86 10.17
CA GLY A 70 -1.36 0.34 10.22
C GLY A 70 -0.84 0.69 8.82
N MET A 71 -0.44 1.94 8.65
CA MET A 71 0.16 2.43 7.42
C MET A 71 1.65 2.71 7.61
N VAL A 72 2.45 2.28 6.67
CA VAL A 72 3.87 2.65 6.57
C VAL A 72 4.10 3.33 5.23
N TYR A 73 4.77 4.46 5.26
CA TYR A 73 5.03 5.29 4.07
C TYR A 73 6.50 5.23 3.73
N GLY A 74 6.81 5.29 2.44
CA GLY A 74 8.20 5.29 2.01
C GLY A 74 8.36 5.43 0.51
N TYR A 75 9.60 5.48 0.10
CA TYR A 75 10.01 5.52 -1.30
C TYR A 75 10.51 4.16 -1.73
N ALA A 76 10.03 3.69 -2.88
CA ALA A 76 10.44 2.43 -3.48
C ALA A 76 11.60 2.61 -4.44
N SER A 77 12.49 1.63 -4.48
CA SER A 77 13.60 1.54 -5.44
C SER A 77 13.80 0.11 -5.92
N GLY A 78 14.54 -0.05 -7.01
CA GLY A 78 14.82 -1.34 -7.58
C GLY A 78 13.94 -1.67 -8.79
N VAL A 79 13.90 -2.94 -9.14
CA VAL A 79 13.12 -3.46 -10.28
C VAL A 79 12.03 -4.37 -9.74
N PRO A 80 10.76 -4.19 -10.17
CA PRO A 80 9.68 -5.08 -9.78
C PRO A 80 9.98 -6.52 -10.15
N ASP A 81 9.64 -7.44 -9.29
CA ASP A 81 9.83 -8.87 -9.50
C ASP A 81 8.49 -9.52 -9.84
N ASN A 82 8.39 -10.05 -11.07
CA ASN A 82 7.19 -10.73 -11.56
C ASN A 82 7.22 -12.24 -11.32
N ARG A 83 8.12 -12.76 -10.47
CA ARG A 83 8.19 -14.19 -10.14
C ARG A 83 6.91 -14.72 -9.51
N PHE A 84 6.07 -13.86 -8.99
CA PHE A 84 4.77 -14.23 -8.38
C PHE A 84 3.66 -14.45 -9.41
N GLU A 85 3.88 -14.16 -10.69
CA GLU A 85 2.90 -14.45 -11.76
C GLU A 85 2.64 -15.96 -11.94
N GLU A 86 3.57 -16.81 -11.49
CA GLU A 86 3.47 -18.27 -11.57
C GLU A 86 3.01 -18.93 -10.26
N SER A 87 2.85 -18.18 -9.18
CA SER A 87 2.39 -18.71 -7.90
C SER A 87 0.86 -18.81 -7.85
N SER A 88 0.34 -19.63 -6.93
CA SER A 88 -1.11 -19.78 -6.68
C SER A 88 -1.78 -18.49 -6.20
N GLU A 89 -1.01 -17.46 -5.89
CA GLU A 89 -1.45 -16.12 -5.59
C GLU A 89 -1.22 -15.26 -6.83
N ASP A 90 -2.29 -15.02 -7.56
CA ASP A 90 -2.27 -14.17 -8.77
C ASP A 90 -2.15 -12.69 -8.37
N ILE A 91 -0.92 -12.28 -8.10
CA ILE A 91 -0.55 -10.92 -7.70
C ILE A 91 0.33 -10.31 -8.78
N GLN A 92 -0.06 -9.14 -9.28
CA GLN A 92 0.71 -8.34 -10.22
C GLN A 92 1.14 -7.01 -9.58
N VAL A 93 2.40 -6.65 -9.75
CA VAL A 93 2.90 -5.33 -9.34
C VAL A 93 2.52 -4.30 -10.39
N VAL A 94 1.94 -3.20 -9.97
CA VAL A 94 1.53 -2.09 -10.84
C VAL A 94 2.22 -0.81 -10.38
N LEU A 95 3.01 -0.22 -11.28
CA LEU A 95 3.58 1.11 -11.08
C LEU A 95 2.70 2.12 -11.81
N ALA A 96 2.00 2.96 -11.05
CA ALA A 96 1.00 3.88 -11.60
C ALA A 96 1.39 5.34 -11.39
N ASP A 97 1.38 6.12 -12.47
CA ASP A 97 1.41 7.57 -12.42
C ASP A 97 0.00 8.14 -12.13
N LYS A 98 -0.13 9.44 -12.02
CA LYS A 98 -1.42 10.08 -11.74
C LYS A 98 -2.49 9.81 -12.80
N LYS A 99 -2.11 9.69 -14.06
CA LYS A 99 -3.05 9.37 -15.15
C LYS A 99 -3.61 7.97 -14.98
N GLU A 100 -2.74 6.99 -14.73
CA GLU A 100 -3.14 5.60 -14.51
C GLU A 100 -3.94 5.43 -13.22
N VAL A 101 -3.59 6.14 -12.16
CA VAL A 101 -4.37 6.15 -10.91
C VAL A 101 -5.79 6.66 -11.15
N ARG A 102 -5.97 7.70 -11.97
CA ARG A 102 -7.33 8.18 -12.34
C ARG A 102 -8.13 7.12 -13.08
N ARG A 103 -7.49 6.42 -14.02
CA ARG A 103 -8.13 5.32 -14.74
C ARG A 103 -8.56 4.20 -13.79
N ILE A 104 -7.64 3.74 -12.93
CA ILE A 104 -7.91 2.68 -11.95
C ILE A 104 -9.10 3.06 -11.05
N LEU A 105 -9.10 4.26 -10.50
CA LEU A 105 -10.19 4.71 -9.61
C LEU A 105 -11.55 4.78 -10.30
N LYS A 106 -11.58 5.01 -11.63
CA LYS A 106 -12.82 5.11 -12.39
C LYS A 106 -13.32 3.77 -12.92
N GLU A 107 -12.41 2.88 -13.26
CA GLU A 107 -12.73 1.71 -14.10
C GLU A 107 -12.52 0.38 -13.38
N GLU A 108 -11.76 0.35 -12.28
CA GLU A 108 -11.34 -0.89 -11.62
C GLU A 108 -11.88 -1.01 -10.19
N ASN A 109 -11.85 -2.23 -9.66
CA ASN A 109 -12.10 -2.46 -8.24
C ASN A 109 -10.88 -2.01 -7.43
N VAL A 110 -11.11 -1.19 -6.43
CA VAL A 110 -10.06 -0.68 -5.54
C VAL A 110 -10.48 -0.86 -4.09
N ALA A 111 -9.59 -1.38 -3.25
CA ALA A 111 -9.82 -1.46 -1.81
C ALA A 111 -10.01 -0.06 -1.22
N MET A 112 -10.95 0.09 -0.30
CA MET A 112 -11.39 1.41 0.20
C MET A 112 -10.23 2.27 0.74
N MET A 113 -9.38 1.70 1.59
CA MET A 113 -8.24 2.44 2.14
C MET A 113 -7.25 2.87 1.05
N CYS A 114 -7.00 2.00 0.08
CA CYS A 114 -6.18 2.30 -1.08
C CYS A 114 -6.80 3.43 -1.91
N ALA A 115 -8.10 3.37 -2.19
CA ALA A 115 -8.79 4.39 -2.97
C ALA A 115 -8.67 5.78 -2.34
N TYR A 116 -8.87 5.91 -1.05
CA TYR A 116 -8.75 7.22 -0.36
C TYR A 116 -7.32 7.75 -0.37
N MET A 117 -6.32 6.89 -0.20
CA MET A 117 -4.92 7.31 -0.31
C MET A 117 -4.53 7.69 -1.74
N LEU A 118 -5.08 7.01 -2.74
CA LEU A 118 -4.88 7.38 -4.15
C LEU A 118 -5.51 8.73 -4.49
N LEU A 119 -6.67 9.04 -3.92
CA LEU A 119 -7.27 10.37 -4.06
C LEU A 119 -6.38 11.45 -3.47
N HIS A 120 -5.73 11.16 -2.36
CA HIS A 120 -4.75 12.05 -1.75
C HIS A 120 -3.51 12.23 -2.64
N PHE A 121 -2.98 11.13 -3.16
CA PHE A 121 -1.86 11.12 -4.11
C PHE A 121 -2.14 11.99 -5.34
N LEU A 122 -3.35 11.94 -5.90
CA LEU A 122 -3.72 12.75 -7.06
C LEU A 122 -3.64 14.26 -6.81
N LYS A 123 -3.84 14.69 -5.57
CA LYS A 123 -3.78 16.10 -5.18
C LYS A 123 -2.40 16.56 -4.75
N SER A 124 -1.44 15.65 -4.62
CA SER A 124 -0.08 16.01 -4.21
C SER A 124 0.59 16.89 -5.27
N GLU A 125 1.31 17.90 -4.82
CA GLU A 125 2.19 18.72 -5.62
C GLU A 125 3.62 18.56 -5.09
N GLY A 126 4.59 18.33 -5.99
CA GLY A 126 5.96 18.03 -5.58
C GLY A 126 6.10 16.67 -4.94
N ASP A 127 6.62 16.61 -3.71
CA ASP A 127 6.78 15.35 -2.96
C ASP A 127 5.43 14.78 -2.53
N PRO A 128 5.03 13.58 -3.02
CA PRO A 128 3.75 12.98 -2.67
C PRO A 128 3.64 12.56 -1.21
N LEU A 129 4.75 12.46 -0.47
CA LEU A 129 4.77 12.13 0.95
C LEU A 129 5.03 13.34 1.86
N GLY A 130 5.11 14.53 1.32
CA GLY A 130 5.34 15.74 2.11
C GLY A 130 4.30 15.98 3.21
N PHE A 131 3.09 15.44 3.06
CA PHE A 131 2.02 15.58 4.05
C PHE A 131 2.22 14.73 5.32
N VAL A 132 2.97 13.61 5.23
CA VAL A 132 3.21 12.70 6.36
C VAL A 132 4.50 13.00 7.12
N GLU A 133 5.41 13.76 6.51
CA GLU A 133 6.68 14.09 7.15
C GLU A 133 6.46 14.93 8.40
N MET A 134 7.13 14.52 9.48
CA MET A 134 7.10 15.31 10.70
C MET A 134 7.77 16.64 10.44
N GLN A 135 6.99 17.75 10.54
CA GLN A 135 7.57 19.07 10.55
C GLN A 135 8.40 19.20 11.83
N GLU A 136 9.69 19.47 11.70
CA GLU A 136 10.47 19.88 12.84
C GLU A 136 9.75 21.07 13.50
N LYS A 137 9.43 20.92 14.78
CA LYS A 137 8.88 22.02 15.56
C LYS A 137 9.94 23.14 15.56
N ARG A 138 9.66 24.16 14.83
CA ARG A 138 10.45 25.40 14.88
C ARG A 138 10.31 26.06 16.24
#